data_66b794dcfd60bb20edf5750ee0d8f915
#
_entry.id   66b794dcfd60bb20edf5750ee0d8f915
#
_cell.length_a   1.000
_cell.length_b   1.000
_cell.length_c   1.000
_cell.angle_alpha   90.00
_cell.angle_beta   90.00
_cell.angle_gamma   90.00
#
_symmetry.space_group_name_H-M   'P 1'
#
loop_
_entity.id
_entity.type
_entity.pdbx_description
1 polymer ?
#
loop_
_entity_poly.entity_id
_entity_poly.type
_entity_poly.pdbx_seq_one_letter_code
_entity_poly.pdbx_strand_id
1 'polypeptide(L)'
;MAKNFVEELRWRGMLAQIMPGTEEYLNTHMVSAYLGTDPTADSLHIGHLCGIMMLRHLQRCGHKPYLLVGGATGMIGDPSGKSQERNLLDSDTLYHNQEAIKKQVAKFLDFDGNEPNKAELVNNYDWMKDFTFLDFAREVGKHITVNYMMAKDSVQKRLNGEARDGLSFTEFTYQLLQGYDFLYQYQKYGIRLQLGGNDQWGNMTTGTELIHRTLGNDAEAYCLTCPLITKSDGKKFGKTESGNVWLDRNRTTPYAFYQFWLNVSDVEAEKYIKIFTDLDKETIDTLIAEHNEDPGRRILQKRLAEEVTTMVHSREDLEIAQEASSILFGKGTKETLQKFDEATLLSIFEGVPHFTLDKGQLGQPAVDIFTCDEVKIFGSKGEMRKLVQGGGVSLNKEKLAAFDRVVTADDLIDGKYLLVQRGKKNYYLITVK
;
A
#
# COMPACT_ATOMS: atom_id res chain seq x y z
N MET A 1 -24.59 -3.60 20.98
CA MET A 1 -25.09 -4.10 19.68
C MET A 1 -23.88 -4.23 18.75
N ALA A 2 -23.80 -5.31 17.99
CA ALA A 2 -22.77 -5.42 16.93
C ALA A 2 -22.97 -4.25 15.95
N LYS A 3 -21.87 -3.63 15.50
CA LYS A 3 -21.94 -2.55 14.52
C LYS A 3 -22.44 -3.13 13.20
N ASN A 4 -23.34 -2.44 12.49
CA ASN A 4 -23.80 -2.84 11.16
C ASN A 4 -22.66 -2.61 10.16
N PHE A 5 -22.18 -3.69 9.53
CA PHE A 5 -21.05 -3.63 8.60
C PHE A 5 -21.37 -2.81 7.35
N VAL A 6 -22.56 -2.94 6.77
CA VAL A 6 -22.94 -2.20 5.57
C VAL A 6 -23.04 -0.70 5.85
N GLU A 7 -23.62 -0.32 7.00
CA GLU A 7 -23.64 1.08 7.44
C GLU A 7 -22.23 1.62 7.72
N GLU A 8 -21.35 0.79 8.30
CA GLU A 8 -19.94 1.17 8.52
C GLU A 8 -19.24 1.48 7.17
N LEU A 9 -19.42 0.64 6.16
CA LEU A 9 -18.88 0.91 4.83
C LEU A 9 -19.53 2.10 4.14
N ARG A 10 -20.83 2.31 4.34
CA ARG A 10 -21.59 3.40 3.71
C ARG A 10 -21.10 4.77 4.16
N TRP A 11 -21.01 5.01 5.45
CA TRP A 11 -20.57 6.31 5.95
C TRP A 11 -19.07 6.57 5.69
N ARG A 12 -18.27 5.51 5.60
CA ARG A 12 -16.86 5.61 5.22
C ARG A 12 -16.64 5.88 3.73
N GLY A 13 -17.68 5.77 2.90
CA GLY A 13 -17.55 5.85 1.44
C GLY A 13 -16.87 4.64 0.82
N MET A 14 -16.95 3.49 1.49
CA MET A 14 -16.34 2.22 1.07
C MET A 14 -17.33 1.27 0.39
N LEU A 15 -18.59 1.66 0.19
CA LEU A 15 -19.60 0.86 -0.49
C LEU A 15 -19.82 1.35 -1.92
N ALA A 16 -19.57 0.50 -2.94
CA ALA A 16 -19.84 0.81 -4.34
C ALA A 16 -21.05 0.04 -4.86
N GLN A 17 -21.01 -1.29 -4.84
CA GLN A 17 -22.10 -2.17 -5.25
C GLN A 17 -22.36 -3.22 -4.18
N ILE A 18 -23.63 -3.60 -4.05
CA ILE A 18 -24.08 -4.62 -3.09
C ILE A 18 -25.21 -5.42 -3.73
N MET A 19 -25.16 -6.75 -3.63
CA MET A 19 -26.25 -7.59 -4.09
C MET A 19 -27.49 -7.45 -3.20
N PRO A 20 -28.71 -7.53 -3.76
CA PRO A 20 -29.94 -7.54 -2.97
C PRO A 20 -29.93 -8.65 -1.91
N GLY A 21 -30.46 -8.37 -0.71
CA GLY A 21 -30.51 -9.31 0.39
C GLY A 21 -29.23 -9.38 1.25
N THR A 22 -28.10 -8.82 0.79
CA THR A 22 -26.81 -8.90 1.52
C THR A 22 -26.87 -8.21 2.89
N GLU A 23 -27.48 -7.03 2.97
CA GLU A 23 -27.55 -6.27 4.22
C GLU A 23 -28.43 -6.96 5.26
N GLU A 24 -29.57 -7.48 4.83
CA GLU A 24 -30.50 -8.24 5.69
C GLU A 24 -29.83 -9.51 6.23
N TYR A 25 -29.08 -10.20 5.37
CA TYR A 25 -28.36 -11.41 5.74
C TYR A 25 -27.26 -11.12 6.78
N LEU A 26 -26.45 -10.08 6.54
CA LEU A 26 -25.41 -9.63 7.46
C LEU A 26 -25.95 -9.18 8.82
N ASN A 27 -27.14 -8.57 8.85
CA ASN A 27 -27.76 -8.11 10.10
C ASN A 27 -28.35 -9.23 10.96
N THR A 28 -28.56 -10.40 10.38
CA THR A 28 -29.22 -11.54 11.05
C THR A 28 -28.28 -12.71 11.33
N HIS A 29 -27.10 -12.74 10.69
CA HIS A 29 -26.13 -13.83 10.81
C HIS A 29 -24.70 -13.34 11.06
N MET A 30 -23.90 -14.15 11.75
CA MET A 30 -22.46 -14.03 11.69
C MET A 30 -22.00 -14.63 10.35
N VAL A 31 -21.57 -13.77 9.44
CA VAL A 31 -21.24 -14.17 8.06
C VAL A 31 -19.75 -14.39 7.90
N SER A 32 -19.37 -15.49 7.25
CA SER A 32 -18.02 -15.67 6.72
C SER A 32 -17.90 -15.01 5.34
N ALA A 33 -16.93 -14.11 5.19
CA ALA A 33 -16.68 -13.43 3.93
C ALA A 33 -15.20 -13.52 3.53
N TYR A 34 -14.91 -13.49 2.23
CA TYR A 34 -13.53 -13.51 1.75
C TYR A 34 -13.22 -12.35 0.80
N LEU A 35 -11.94 -12.02 0.75
CA LEU A 35 -11.33 -11.15 -0.24
C LEU A 35 -10.12 -11.88 -0.83
N GLY A 36 -10.02 -11.93 -2.16
CA GLY A 36 -8.89 -12.53 -2.87
C GLY A 36 -7.82 -11.49 -3.23
N THR A 37 -6.56 -11.91 -3.15
CA THR A 37 -5.42 -11.13 -3.64
C THR A 37 -4.41 -12.04 -4.33
N ASP A 38 -4.06 -11.70 -5.58
CA ASP A 38 -3.01 -12.41 -6.32
C ASP A 38 -1.62 -11.94 -5.87
N PRO A 39 -0.69 -12.87 -5.57
CA PRO A 39 0.64 -12.56 -5.06
C PRO A 39 1.59 -12.10 -6.17
N THR A 40 1.28 -10.97 -6.82
CA THR A 40 2.02 -10.41 -7.96
C THR A 40 3.34 -9.73 -7.58
N ALA A 41 3.59 -9.53 -6.30
CA ALA A 41 4.83 -9.03 -5.71
C ALA A 41 4.96 -9.55 -4.27
N ASP A 42 6.16 -9.47 -3.70
CA ASP A 42 6.45 -9.84 -2.30
C ASP A 42 5.94 -8.79 -1.28
N SER A 43 5.23 -7.79 -1.73
CA SER A 43 4.58 -6.79 -0.87
C SER A 43 3.25 -6.35 -1.46
N LEU A 44 2.31 -6.05 -0.59
CA LEU A 44 1.14 -5.25 -0.91
C LEU A 44 1.52 -3.76 -0.97
N HIS A 45 0.74 -2.97 -1.69
CA HIS A 45 0.85 -1.51 -1.72
C HIS A 45 -0.45 -0.87 -1.25
N ILE A 46 -0.45 0.43 -1.02
CA ILE A 46 -1.63 1.14 -0.46
C ILE A 46 -2.90 0.99 -1.32
N GLY A 47 -2.79 0.64 -2.59
CA GLY A 47 -3.96 0.32 -3.42
C GLY A 47 -4.72 -0.93 -2.97
N HIS A 48 -4.05 -1.91 -2.34
CA HIS A 48 -4.68 -3.09 -1.75
C HIS A 48 -5.28 -2.80 -0.37
N LEU A 49 -4.81 -1.74 0.29
CA LEU A 49 -5.17 -1.44 1.68
C LEU A 49 -6.67 -1.21 1.85
N CYS A 50 -7.36 -0.67 0.84
CA CYS A 50 -8.81 -0.49 0.90
C CYS A 50 -9.56 -1.83 1.10
N GLY A 51 -9.19 -2.86 0.33
CA GLY A 51 -9.77 -4.20 0.48
C GLY A 51 -9.44 -4.83 1.85
N ILE A 52 -8.21 -4.65 2.32
CA ILE A 52 -7.80 -5.13 3.65
C ILE A 52 -8.60 -4.41 4.76
N MET A 53 -8.82 -3.11 4.64
CA MET A 53 -9.64 -2.35 5.58
C MET A 53 -11.11 -2.80 5.56
N MET A 54 -11.65 -3.24 4.41
CA MET A 54 -12.97 -3.87 4.38
C MET A 54 -13.01 -5.14 5.24
N LEU A 55 -12.03 -6.05 5.10
CA LEU A 55 -11.94 -7.25 5.94
C LEU A 55 -11.77 -6.89 7.42
N ARG A 56 -10.97 -5.85 7.72
CA ARG A 56 -10.78 -5.37 9.08
C ARG A 56 -12.07 -4.84 9.70
N HIS A 57 -12.82 -4.02 8.97
CA HIS A 57 -14.14 -3.54 9.44
C HIS A 57 -15.16 -4.69 9.54
N LEU A 58 -15.13 -5.65 8.63
CA LEU A 58 -15.95 -6.86 8.71
C LEU A 58 -15.70 -7.60 10.03
N GLN A 59 -14.43 -7.84 10.38
CA GLN A 59 -14.05 -8.51 11.63
C GLN A 59 -14.50 -7.71 12.85
N ARG A 60 -14.29 -6.39 12.86
CA ARG A 60 -14.70 -5.48 13.94
C ARG A 60 -16.22 -5.38 14.11
N CYS A 61 -16.97 -5.70 13.06
CA CYS A 61 -18.44 -5.80 13.12
C CYS A 61 -18.94 -7.19 13.55
N GLY A 62 -18.03 -8.11 13.90
CA GLY A 62 -18.38 -9.43 14.44
C GLY A 62 -18.53 -10.54 13.40
N HIS A 63 -18.18 -10.27 12.12
CA HIS A 63 -18.18 -11.26 11.05
C HIS A 63 -16.80 -11.87 10.86
N LYS A 64 -16.72 -13.04 10.19
CA LYS A 64 -15.49 -13.81 10.03
C LYS A 64 -14.82 -13.53 8.69
N PRO A 65 -13.62 -12.88 8.67
CA PRO A 65 -12.89 -12.63 7.45
C PRO A 65 -12.03 -13.83 7.04
N TYR A 66 -11.99 -14.08 5.73
CA TYR A 66 -11.03 -14.94 5.08
C TYR A 66 -10.20 -14.12 4.09
N LEU A 67 -8.89 -14.28 4.12
CA LEU A 67 -8.00 -13.80 3.06
C LEU A 67 -7.67 -14.97 2.14
N LEU A 68 -8.08 -14.88 0.88
CA LEU A 68 -7.67 -15.81 -0.17
C LEU A 68 -6.41 -15.30 -0.84
N VAL A 69 -5.33 -16.07 -0.76
CA VAL A 69 -4.14 -15.84 -1.57
C VAL A 69 -4.25 -16.63 -2.88
N GLY A 70 -4.13 -15.92 -3.98
CA GLY A 70 -4.30 -16.48 -5.33
C GLY A 70 -3.06 -17.25 -5.81
N GLY A 71 -2.72 -18.37 -5.18
CA GLY A 71 -1.59 -19.20 -5.63
C GLY A 71 -1.79 -19.78 -7.02
N ALA A 72 -3.00 -20.22 -7.35
CA ALA A 72 -3.33 -20.70 -8.69
C ALA A 72 -3.69 -19.56 -9.64
N THR A 73 -4.54 -18.62 -9.22
CA THR A 73 -4.96 -17.47 -10.05
C THR A 73 -3.82 -16.52 -10.37
N GLY A 74 -2.82 -16.39 -9.48
CA GLY A 74 -1.60 -15.65 -9.72
C GLY A 74 -0.73 -16.21 -10.85
N MET A 75 -0.86 -17.51 -11.17
CA MET A 75 -0.21 -18.13 -12.34
C MET A 75 -0.90 -17.75 -13.67
N ILE A 76 -2.15 -17.31 -13.62
CA ILE A 76 -2.97 -16.98 -14.80
C ILE A 76 -2.96 -15.46 -15.04
N GLY A 77 -3.21 -14.68 -13.99
CA GLY A 77 -3.28 -13.22 -14.05
C GLY A 77 -4.67 -12.68 -14.38
N ASP A 78 -5.20 -11.86 -13.47
CA ASP A 78 -6.50 -11.19 -13.62
C ASP A 78 -6.47 -10.11 -14.70
N PRO A 79 -7.36 -10.19 -15.75
CA PRO A 79 -7.45 -9.18 -16.80
C PRO A 79 -8.25 -7.94 -16.38
N SER A 80 -8.97 -7.97 -15.25
CA SER A 80 -9.87 -6.89 -14.81
C SER A 80 -9.13 -5.55 -14.63
N GLY A 81 -9.66 -4.50 -15.24
CA GLY A 81 -9.08 -3.15 -15.15
C GLY A 81 -7.73 -2.96 -15.85
N LYS A 82 -7.34 -3.88 -16.76
CA LYS A 82 -6.05 -3.85 -17.48
C LYS A 82 -6.21 -3.89 -18.98
N SER A 83 -5.22 -3.28 -19.66
CA SER A 83 -5.14 -3.20 -21.13
C SER A 83 -4.11 -4.13 -21.77
N GLN A 84 -3.30 -4.82 -20.95
CA GLN A 84 -2.22 -5.71 -21.39
C GLN A 84 -2.22 -7.00 -20.57
N GLU A 85 -1.80 -8.12 -21.19
CA GLU A 85 -1.58 -9.40 -20.51
C GLU A 85 -0.45 -9.30 -19.47
N ARG A 86 -0.57 -10.05 -18.38
CA ARG A 86 0.45 -10.11 -17.33
C ARG A 86 1.58 -11.05 -17.69
N ASN A 87 2.79 -10.72 -17.27
CA ASN A 87 3.88 -11.68 -17.23
C ASN A 87 3.57 -12.75 -16.17
N LEU A 88 3.68 -14.01 -16.58
CA LEU A 88 3.49 -15.14 -15.69
C LEU A 88 4.69 -15.26 -14.75
N LEU A 89 4.41 -15.47 -13.45
CA LEU A 89 5.43 -15.70 -12.44
C LEU A 89 5.71 -17.21 -12.30
N ASP A 90 6.95 -17.56 -11.96
CA ASP A 90 7.29 -18.94 -11.61
C ASP A 90 6.78 -19.32 -10.21
N SER A 91 6.71 -20.62 -9.94
CA SER A 91 6.16 -21.16 -8.69
C SER A 91 6.91 -20.72 -7.44
N ASP A 92 8.24 -20.60 -7.51
CA ASP A 92 9.08 -20.24 -6.37
C ASP A 92 8.85 -18.76 -5.99
N THR A 93 8.79 -17.88 -7.00
CA THR A 93 8.45 -16.47 -6.83
C THR A 93 7.05 -16.30 -6.23
N LEU A 94 6.06 -17.05 -6.73
CA LEU A 94 4.70 -17.01 -6.20
C LEU A 94 4.64 -17.44 -4.73
N TYR A 95 5.32 -18.54 -4.38
CA TYR A 95 5.38 -19.01 -2.99
C TYR A 95 6.04 -17.98 -2.06
N HIS A 96 7.17 -17.41 -2.49
CA HIS A 96 7.83 -16.33 -1.75
C HIS A 96 6.90 -15.14 -1.50
N ASN A 97 6.22 -14.68 -2.52
CA ASN A 97 5.28 -13.57 -2.44
C ASN A 97 4.10 -13.87 -1.51
N GLN A 98 3.56 -15.10 -1.53
CA GLN A 98 2.47 -15.53 -0.66
C GLN A 98 2.86 -15.41 0.82
N GLU A 99 4.03 -15.92 1.21
CA GLU A 99 4.51 -15.85 2.59
C GLU A 99 4.76 -14.41 3.05
N ALA A 100 5.23 -13.54 2.15
CA ALA A 100 5.41 -12.13 2.45
C ALA A 100 4.07 -11.41 2.69
N ILE A 101 3.08 -11.64 1.82
CA ILE A 101 1.72 -11.07 1.95
C ILE A 101 1.05 -11.53 3.25
N LYS A 102 1.15 -12.82 3.59
CA LYS A 102 0.61 -13.38 4.83
C LYS A 102 1.12 -12.62 6.06
N LYS A 103 2.42 -12.38 6.14
CA LYS A 103 3.04 -11.63 7.25
C LYS A 103 2.55 -10.18 7.32
N GLN A 104 2.32 -9.55 6.17
CA GLN A 104 1.81 -8.18 6.13
C GLN A 104 0.36 -8.09 6.62
N VAL A 105 -0.52 -8.98 6.15
CA VAL A 105 -1.94 -8.94 6.49
C VAL A 105 -2.20 -9.29 7.96
N ALA A 106 -1.33 -10.08 8.58
CA ALA A 106 -1.40 -10.39 10.02
C ALA A 106 -1.35 -9.15 10.93
N LYS A 107 -0.91 -7.99 10.43
CA LYS A 107 -0.96 -6.72 11.17
C LYS A 107 -2.36 -6.08 11.20
N PHE A 108 -3.24 -6.47 10.29
CA PHE A 108 -4.55 -5.84 10.12
C PHE A 108 -5.71 -6.67 10.65
N LEU A 109 -5.56 -7.98 10.67
CA LEU A 109 -6.58 -8.95 11.05
C LEU A 109 -6.10 -9.80 12.22
N ASP A 110 -7.03 -10.13 13.12
CA ASP A 110 -6.76 -11.05 14.21
C ASP A 110 -6.92 -12.52 13.71
N PHE A 111 -5.77 -13.21 13.56
CA PHE A 111 -5.69 -14.62 13.18
C PHE A 111 -5.54 -15.55 14.40
N ASP A 112 -5.10 -15.02 15.54
CA ASP A 112 -4.68 -15.83 16.69
C ASP A 112 -5.70 -15.79 17.85
N GLY A 113 -6.69 -14.91 17.77
CA GLY A 113 -7.72 -14.74 18.77
C GLY A 113 -8.57 -16.00 19.03
N ASN A 114 -9.23 -16.03 20.17
CA ASN A 114 -10.14 -17.12 20.56
C ASN A 114 -11.59 -16.88 20.09
N GLU A 115 -11.87 -15.72 19.52
CA GLU A 115 -13.22 -15.36 19.09
C GLU A 115 -13.64 -16.16 17.84
N PRO A 116 -14.93 -16.50 17.70
CA PRO A 116 -15.41 -17.30 16.57
C PRO A 116 -15.20 -16.61 15.21
N ASN A 117 -15.02 -15.31 15.19
CA ASN A 117 -14.77 -14.50 14.00
C ASN A 117 -13.27 -14.21 13.76
N LYS A 118 -12.36 -14.99 14.33
CA LYS A 118 -10.95 -14.89 13.99
C LYS A 118 -10.73 -15.09 12.48
N ALA A 119 -9.78 -14.37 11.93
CA ALA A 119 -9.45 -14.42 10.51
C ALA A 119 -8.84 -15.79 10.13
N GLU A 120 -9.05 -16.18 8.88
CA GLU A 120 -8.39 -17.33 8.30
C GLU A 120 -7.73 -16.96 6.96
N LEU A 121 -6.63 -17.64 6.66
CA LEU A 121 -5.94 -17.49 5.38
C LEU A 121 -6.07 -18.81 4.61
N VAL A 122 -6.47 -18.71 3.34
CA VAL A 122 -6.62 -19.84 2.43
C VAL A 122 -5.88 -19.57 1.12
N ASN A 123 -5.47 -20.64 0.43
CA ASN A 123 -4.75 -20.55 -0.84
C ASN A 123 -5.50 -21.37 -1.90
N ASN A 124 -5.89 -20.75 -3.01
CA ASN A 124 -6.61 -21.47 -4.05
C ASN A 124 -5.78 -22.52 -4.79
N TYR A 125 -4.47 -22.49 -4.67
CA TYR A 125 -3.60 -23.57 -5.16
C TYR A 125 -3.93 -24.91 -4.51
N ASP A 126 -4.39 -24.93 -3.25
CA ASP A 126 -4.69 -26.15 -2.52
C ASP A 126 -5.82 -26.98 -3.13
N TRP A 127 -6.77 -26.35 -3.79
CA TRP A 127 -7.87 -27.04 -4.48
C TRP A 127 -7.81 -27.00 -5.99
N MET A 128 -6.93 -26.17 -6.58
CA MET A 128 -6.78 -26.08 -8.03
C MET A 128 -5.69 -26.99 -8.59
N LYS A 129 -4.64 -27.29 -7.82
CA LYS A 129 -3.45 -28.03 -8.30
C LYS A 129 -3.73 -29.43 -8.85
N ASP A 130 -4.71 -30.08 -8.27
CA ASP A 130 -5.09 -31.45 -8.64
C ASP A 130 -6.26 -31.50 -9.64
N PHE A 131 -6.78 -30.33 -10.04
CA PHE A 131 -7.95 -30.22 -10.91
C PHE A 131 -7.51 -30.23 -12.37
N THR A 132 -7.78 -31.33 -13.06
CA THR A 132 -7.40 -31.41 -14.48
C THR A 132 -8.24 -30.49 -15.35
N PHE A 133 -7.73 -30.12 -16.52
CA PHE A 133 -8.48 -29.31 -17.49
C PHE A 133 -9.82 -29.96 -17.89
N LEU A 134 -9.82 -31.32 -18.03
CA LEU A 134 -11.06 -32.06 -18.40
C LEU A 134 -12.07 -32.00 -17.25
N ASP A 135 -11.64 -32.17 -16.02
CA ASP A 135 -12.53 -32.06 -14.85
C ASP A 135 -13.07 -30.64 -14.70
N PHE A 136 -12.22 -29.62 -14.86
CA PHE A 136 -12.65 -28.23 -14.83
C PHE A 136 -13.68 -27.89 -15.91
N ALA A 137 -13.43 -28.31 -17.15
CA ALA A 137 -14.37 -28.08 -18.25
C ALA A 137 -15.71 -28.80 -18.01
N ARG A 138 -15.66 -30.00 -17.43
CA ARG A 138 -16.84 -30.84 -17.17
C ARG A 138 -17.64 -30.39 -15.96
N GLU A 139 -16.96 -29.98 -14.87
CA GLU A 139 -17.58 -29.69 -13.56
C GLU A 139 -17.90 -28.22 -13.35
N VAL A 140 -17.10 -27.33 -13.94
CA VAL A 140 -17.28 -25.87 -13.84
C VAL A 140 -17.78 -25.29 -15.16
N GLY A 141 -17.08 -25.56 -16.25
CA GLY A 141 -17.34 -24.96 -17.55
C GLY A 141 -18.75 -25.16 -18.06
N LYS A 142 -19.34 -26.33 -17.82
CA LYS A 142 -20.72 -26.66 -18.29
C LYS A 142 -21.81 -25.78 -17.65
N HIS A 143 -21.54 -25.17 -16.49
CA HIS A 143 -22.55 -24.39 -15.77
C HIS A 143 -22.60 -22.92 -16.20
N ILE A 144 -21.56 -22.40 -16.84
CA ILE A 144 -21.49 -21.01 -17.30
C ILE A 144 -21.37 -20.96 -18.80
N THR A 145 -22.30 -20.27 -19.45
CA THR A 145 -22.32 -20.16 -20.92
C THR A 145 -21.28 -19.13 -21.40
N VAL A 146 -20.71 -19.36 -22.59
CA VAL A 146 -19.80 -18.40 -23.24
C VAL A 146 -20.48 -17.03 -23.42
N ASN A 147 -21.77 -17.01 -23.77
CA ASN A 147 -22.52 -15.76 -23.91
C ASN A 147 -22.57 -14.96 -22.60
N TYR A 148 -22.75 -15.63 -21.45
CA TYR A 148 -22.70 -14.99 -20.13
C TYR A 148 -21.31 -14.39 -19.85
N MET A 149 -20.25 -15.13 -20.16
CA MET A 149 -18.88 -14.68 -19.97
C MET A 149 -18.55 -13.50 -20.88
N MET A 150 -18.99 -13.55 -22.16
CA MET A 150 -18.75 -12.47 -23.11
C MET A 150 -19.53 -11.18 -22.79
N ALA A 151 -20.63 -11.26 -22.06
CA ALA A 151 -21.42 -10.08 -21.67
C ALA A 151 -20.80 -9.25 -20.56
N LYS A 152 -19.70 -9.70 -19.93
CA LYS A 152 -19.01 -8.94 -18.88
C LYS A 152 -18.30 -7.72 -19.44
N ASP A 153 -18.40 -6.58 -18.76
CA ASP A 153 -17.80 -5.31 -19.19
C ASP A 153 -16.29 -5.41 -19.45
N SER A 154 -15.57 -6.14 -18.59
CA SER A 154 -14.13 -6.36 -18.74
C SER A 154 -13.78 -7.11 -20.04
N VAL A 155 -14.61 -8.08 -20.43
CA VAL A 155 -14.47 -8.84 -21.68
C VAL A 155 -14.86 -7.99 -22.88
N GLN A 156 -15.99 -7.29 -22.81
CA GLN A 156 -16.48 -6.43 -23.90
C GLN A 156 -15.47 -5.33 -24.26
N LYS A 157 -14.86 -4.67 -23.28
CA LYS A 157 -13.83 -3.65 -23.51
C LYS A 157 -12.62 -4.19 -24.28
N ARG A 158 -12.23 -5.44 -24.01
CA ARG A 158 -11.12 -6.11 -24.73
C ARG A 158 -11.50 -6.53 -26.15
N LEU A 159 -12.72 -7.02 -26.35
CA LEU A 159 -13.21 -7.45 -27.66
C LEU A 159 -13.52 -6.28 -28.59
N ASN A 160 -13.96 -5.15 -28.08
CA ASN A 160 -14.34 -3.97 -28.88
C ASN A 160 -13.15 -3.08 -29.27
N GLY A 161 -11.91 -3.50 -29.00
CA GLY A 161 -10.70 -2.78 -29.42
C GLY A 161 -10.33 -1.58 -28.55
N GLU A 162 -10.90 -1.44 -27.36
CA GLU A 162 -10.48 -0.42 -26.38
C GLU A 162 -9.11 -0.76 -25.73
N ALA A 163 -8.65 -2.00 -25.91
CA ALA A 163 -7.35 -2.46 -25.46
C ALA A 163 -6.41 -2.72 -26.66
N ARG A 164 -5.10 -2.56 -26.44
CA ARG A 164 -4.06 -2.78 -27.48
C ARG A 164 -3.97 -4.23 -27.93
N ASP A 165 -4.17 -5.15 -26.99
CA ASP A 165 -4.05 -6.60 -27.23
C ASP A 165 -5.42 -7.26 -27.11
N GLY A 166 -5.67 -8.32 -27.88
CA GLY A 166 -6.84 -9.16 -27.74
C GLY A 166 -6.94 -9.81 -26.35
N LEU A 167 -8.01 -10.55 -26.10
CA LEU A 167 -8.18 -11.33 -24.87
C LEU A 167 -7.69 -12.75 -25.13
N SER A 168 -6.69 -13.23 -24.39
CA SER A 168 -6.23 -14.61 -24.48
C SER A 168 -7.25 -15.57 -23.87
N PHE A 169 -7.20 -16.85 -24.28
CA PHE A 169 -8.02 -17.90 -23.65
C PHE A 169 -7.75 -17.98 -22.14
N THR A 170 -6.51 -17.84 -21.73
CA THR A 170 -6.08 -17.86 -20.33
C THR A 170 -6.78 -16.75 -19.53
N GLU A 171 -6.70 -15.50 -20.00
CA GLU A 171 -7.38 -14.35 -19.36
C GLU A 171 -8.90 -14.52 -19.39
N PHE A 172 -9.48 -15.05 -20.48
CA PHE A 172 -10.91 -15.24 -20.61
C PHE A 172 -11.45 -16.25 -19.58
N THR A 173 -10.68 -17.29 -19.27
CA THR A 173 -11.06 -18.31 -18.28
C THR A 173 -10.92 -17.85 -16.83
N TYR A 174 -10.19 -16.76 -16.57
CA TYR A 174 -9.94 -16.27 -15.20
C TYR A 174 -11.24 -16.09 -14.39
N GLN A 175 -12.29 -15.54 -15.01
CA GLN A 175 -13.58 -15.35 -14.34
C GLN A 175 -14.22 -16.68 -13.86
N LEU A 176 -13.93 -17.80 -14.53
CA LEU A 176 -14.38 -19.12 -14.08
C LEU A 176 -13.56 -19.66 -12.93
N LEU A 177 -12.24 -19.39 -12.91
CA LEU A 177 -11.35 -19.79 -11.84
C LEU A 177 -11.75 -19.07 -10.54
N GLN A 178 -11.92 -17.76 -10.59
CA GLN A 178 -12.39 -16.96 -9.45
C GLN A 178 -13.81 -17.34 -9.03
N GLY A 179 -14.68 -17.67 -10.00
CA GLY A 179 -16.02 -18.16 -9.70
C GLY A 179 -16.00 -19.51 -8.96
N TYR A 180 -15.11 -20.42 -9.36
CA TYR A 180 -14.93 -21.69 -8.69
C TYR A 180 -14.33 -21.53 -7.29
N ASP A 181 -13.43 -20.58 -7.08
CA ASP A 181 -12.92 -20.24 -5.74
C ASP A 181 -14.08 -19.94 -4.79
N PHE A 182 -15.09 -19.17 -5.25
CA PHE A 182 -16.24 -18.86 -4.42
C PHE A 182 -17.09 -20.10 -4.16
N LEU A 183 -17.40 -20.90 -5.17
CA LEU A 183 -18.14 -22.15 -5.03
C LEU A 183 -17.46 -23.12 -4.06
N TYR A 184 -16.14 -23.32 -4.20
CA TYR A 184 -15.37 -24.19 -3.32
C TYR A 184 -15.42 -23.72 -1.86
N GLN A 185 -15.15 -22.45 -1.64
CA GLN A 185 -15.17 -21.86 -0.29
C GLN A 185 -16.58 -21.85 0.30
N TYR A 186 -17.60 -21.65 -0.51
CA TYR A 186 -19.00 -21.76 -0.11
C TYR A 186 -19.31 -23.16 0.44
N GLN A 187 -18.91 -24.20 -0.27
CA GLN A 187 -19.16 -25.60 0.12
C GLN A 187 -18.29 -26.05 1.29
N LYS A 188 -17.01 -25.67 1.27
CA LYS A 188 -16.01 -26.17 2.22
C LYS A 188 -15.97 -25.40 3.53
N TYR A 189 -16.08 -24.08 3.47
CA TYR A 189 -15.89 -23.18 4.62
C TYR A 189 -17.17 -22.42 5.03
N GLY A 190 -18.26 -22.63 4.30
CA GLY A 190 -19.52 -21.93 4.57
C GLY A 190 -19.47 -20.43 4.26
N ILE A 191 -18.53 -19.97 3.41
CA ILE A 191 -18.43 -18.57 3.03
C ILE A 191 -19.63 -18.17 2.18
N ARG A 192 -20.28 -17.06 2.53
CA ARG A 192 -21.51 -16.58 1.89
C ARG A 192 -21.32 -15.24 1.18
N LEU A 193 -20.26 -14.52 1.48
CA LEU A 193 -20.03 -13.18 0.95
C LEU A 193 -18.63 -13.07 0.33
N GLN A 194 -18.56 -12.60 -0.91
CA GLN A 194 -17.31 -12.18 -1.55
C GLN A 194 -17.17 -10.65 -1.48
N LEU A 195 -16.00 -10.18 -1.07
CA LEU A 195 -15.62 -8.77 -1.06
C LEU A 195 -14.59 -8.49 -2.16
N GLY A 196 -14.60 -7.30 -2.74
CA GLY A 196 -13.63 -6.93 -3.76
C GLY A 196 -13.68 -5.46 -4.14
N GLY A 197 -12.79 -5.03 -5.04
CA GLY A 197 -12.87 -3.75 -5.71
C GLY A 197 -13.98 -3.75 -6.77
N ASN A 198 -14.45 -2.56 -7.14
CA ASN A 198 -15.56 -2.44 -8.09
C ASN A 198 -15.24 -3.00 -9.50
N ASP A 199 -13.96 -3.09 -9.87
CA ASP A 199 -13.48 -3.75 -11.09
C ASP A 199 -13.66 -5.26 -11.07
N GLN A 200 -13.83 -5.86 -9.90
CA GLN A 200 -14.03 -7.30 -9.69
C GLN A 200 -15.49 -7.75 -9.79
N TRP A 201 -16.44 -6.83 -9.88
CA TRP A 201 -17.87 -7.14 -9.87
C TRP A 201 -18.27 -8.23 -10.86
N GLY A 202 -17.71 -8.18 -12.08
CA GLY A 202 -17.96 -9.18 -13.12
C GLY A 202 -17.53 -10.59 -12.74
N ASN A 203 -16.31 -10.75 -12.19
CA ASN A 203 -15.79 -12.03 -11.73
C ASN A 203 -16.56 -12.53 -10.51
N MET A 204 -16.85 -11.65 -9.54
CA MET A 204 -17.59 -11.98 -8.31
C MET A 204 -19.00 -12.49 -8.61
N THR A 205 -19.73 -11.82 -9.50
CA THR A 205 -21.07 -12.27 -9.93
C THR A 205 -21.05 -13.55 -10.74
N THR A 206 -19.94 -13.90 -11.39
CA THR A 206 -19.77 -15.24 -11.99
C THR A 206 -19.73 -16.33 -10.92
N GLY A 207 -19.14 -16.04 -9.75
CA GLY A 207 -19.12 -16.95 -8.61
C GLY A 207 -20.52 -17.19 -8.04
N THR A 208 -21.32 -16.14 -7.83
CA THR A 208 -22.71 -16.31 -7.34
C THR A 208 -23.57 -17.07 -8.35
N GLU A 209 -23.42 -16.77 -9.65
CA GLU A 209 -24.12 -17.49 -10.73
C GLU A 209 -23.73 -18.97 -10.76
N LEU A 210 -22.45 -19.30 -10.61
CA LEU A 210 -21.97 -20.68 -10.56
C LEU A 210 -22.55 -21.43 -9.36
N ILE A 211 -22.60 -20.79 -8.19
CA ILE A 211 -23.22 -21.35 -6.98
C ILE A 211 -24.70 -21.67 -7.23
N HIS A 212 -25.46 -20.71 -7.75
CA HIS A 212 -26.90 -20.92 -8.04
C HIS A 212 -27.14 -22.04 -9.05
N ARG A 213 -26.34 -22.11 -10.12
CA ARG A 213 -26.47 -23.16 -11.14
C ARG A 213 -26.04 -24.53 -10.65
N THR A 214 -25.17 -24.60 -9.68
CA THR A 214 -24.66 -25.87 -9.14
C THR A 214 -25.52 -26.37 -7.97
N LEU A 215 -25.94 -25.47 -7.08
CA LEU A 215 -26.60 -25.84 -5.82
C LEU A 215 -28.08 -25.46 -5.76
N GLY A 216 -28.60 -24.74 -6.75
CA GLY A 216 -29.99 -24.26 -6.81
C GLY A 216 -30.12 -22.78 -6.46
N ASN A 217 -31.27 -22.21 -6.87
CA ASN A 217 -31.51 -20.76 -6.72
C ASN A 217 -31.70 -20.31 -5.24
N ASP A 218 -31.93 -21.23 -4.35
CA ASP A 218 -32.07 -20.94 -2.92
C ASP A 218 -30.72 -20.85 -2.20
N ALA A 219 -29.61 -21.06 -2.89
CA ALA A 219 -28.28 -20.91 -2.33
C ALA A 219 -27.95 -19.44 -2.06
N GLU A 220 -27.76 -19.09 -0.77
CA GLU A 220 -27.49 -17.72 -0.33
C GLU A 220 -26.01 -17.37 -0.56
N ALA A 221 -25.71 -16.68 -1.65
CA ALA A 221 -24.37 -16.22 -2.01
C ALA A 221 -24.42 -14.75 -2.43
N TYR A 222 -23.56 -13.93 -1.87
CA TYR A 222 -23.62 -12.48 -1.96
C TYR A 222 -22.27 -11.88 -2.38
N CYS A 223 -22.33 -10.68 -2.98
CA CYS A 223 -21.19 -9.87 -3.34
C CYS A 223 -21.35 -8.43 -2.87
N LEU A 224 -20.25 -7.83 -2.44
CA LEU A 224 -20.17 -6.43 -2.08
C LEU A 224 -18.83 -5.86 -2.51
N THR A 225 -18.82 -4.66 -3.13
CA THR A 225 -17.59 -4.05 -3.62
C THR A 225 -17.33 -2.68 -3.01
N CYS A 226 -16.04 -2.33 -2.89
CA CYS A 226 -15.61 -0.96 -2.61
C CYS A 226 -15.28 -0.20 -3.90
N PRO A 227 -15.40 1.15 -3.90
CA PRO A 227 -15.02 1.96 -5.03
C PRO A 227 -13.49 1.86 -5.28
N LEU A 228 -13.10 1.97 -6.54
CA LEU A 228 -11.70 2.14 -6.88
C LEU A 228 -11.23 3.51 -6.39
N ILE A 229 -10.15 3.52 -5.65
CA ILE A 229 -9.60 4.77 -5.12
C ILE A 229 -8.71 5.40 -6.20
N THR A 230 -9.01 6.65 -6.52
CA THR A 230 -8.22 7.50 -7.42
C THR A 230 -7.77 8.74 -6.67
N LYS A 231 -6.66 9.33 -7.11
CA LYS A 231 -6.25 10.67 -6.68
C LYS A 231 -7.22 11.72 -7.20
N SER A 232 -7.19 12.92 -6.62
CA SER A 232 -8.00 14.07 -7.06
C SER A 232 -7.72 14.49 -8.50
N ASP A 233 -6.52 14.21 -9.03
CA ASP A 233 -6.12 14.45 -10.42
C ASP A 233 -6.53 13.32 -11.40
N GLY A 234 -7.30 12.32 -10.93
CA GLY A 234 -7.73 11.16 -11.71
C GLY A 234 -6.69 10.05 -11.89
N LYS A 235 -5.47 10.24 -11.40
CA LYS A 235 -4.43 9.20 -11.47
C LYS A 235 -4.71 8.05 -10.50
N LYS A 236 -4.09 6.91 -10.77
CA LYS A 236 -4.20 5.73 -9.89
C LYS A 236 -3.64 6.05 -8.50
N PHE A 237 -4.43 5.74 -7.47
CA PHE A 237 -4.02 5.86 -6.08
C PHE A 237 -2.81 4.94 -5.80
N GLY A 238 -1.89 5.43 -4.96
CA GLY A 238 -0.72 4.66 -4.54
C GLY A 238 0.43 4.65 -5.53
N LYS A 239 0.33 5.39 -6.66
CA LYS A 239 1.47 5.62 -7.56
C LYS A 239 2.04 7.01 -7.35
N THR A 240 3.37 7.06 -7.18
CA THR A 240 4.20 8.28 -7.19
C THR A 240 5.06 8.29 -8.45
N GLU A 241 5.86 9.32 -8.64
CA GLU A 241 6.87 9.36 -9.72
C GLU A 241 7.92 8.25 -9.55
N SER A 242 8.22 7.87 -8.31
CA SER A 242 9.13 6.77 -7.93
C SER A 242 8.46 5.38 -7.94
N GLY A 243 7.18 5.25 -8.29
CA GLY A 243 6.49 3.97 -8.37
C GLY A 243 5.37 3.77 -7.35
N ASN A 244 5.14 2.53 -6.92
CA ASN A 244 4.10 2.21 -5.93
C ASN A 244 4.56 2.58 -4.51
N VAL A 245 3.62 3.02 -3.66
CA VAL A 245 3.82 3.13 -2.21
C VAL A 245 3.51 1.77 -1.58
N TRP A 246 4.56 1.07 -1.16
CA TRP A 246 4.50 -0.29 -0.64
C TRP A 246 4.23 -0.32 0.87
N LEU A 247 3.66 -1.42 1.36
CA LEU A 247 3.48 -1.65 2.80
C LEU A 247 4.74 -2.23 3.45
N ASP A 248 5.68 -2.78 2.65
CA ASP A 248 6.97 -3.25 3.13
C ASP A 248 7.94 -2.08 3.35
N ARG A 249 8.56 -2.01 4.54
CA ARG A 249 9.48 -0.94 4.92
C ARG A 249 10.78 -0.92 4.10
N ASN A 250 11.17 -2.05 3.52
CA ASN A 250 12.37 -2.14 2.69
C ASN A 250 12.12 -1.65 1.25
N ARG A 251 10.83 -1.57 0.82
CA ARG A 251 10.43 -1.04 -0.48
C ARG A 251 9.99 0.41 -0.43
N THR A 252 9.32 0.80 0.64
CA THR A 252 8.96 2.20 0.95
C THR A 252 9.27 2.43 2.42
N THR A 253 10.26 3.29 2.72
CA THR A 253 10.64 3.56 4.09
C THR A 253 9.46 4.12 4.89
N PRO A 254 9.37 3.89 6.22
CA PRO A 254 8.33 4.48 7.06
C PRO A 254 8.25 6.00 6.94
N TYR A 255 9.40 6.67 6.72
CA TYR A 255 9.43 8.11 6.45
C TYR A 255 8.74 8.48 5.13
N ALA A 256 9.08 7.82 4.01
CA ALA A 256 8.45 8.07 2.70
C ALA A 256 6.96 7.73 2.73
N PHE A 257 6.59 6.65 3.44
CA PHE A 257 5.21 6.25 3.67
C PHE A 257 4.42 7.31 4.45
N TYR A 258 4.97 7.81 5.55
CA TYR A 258 4.40 8.89 6.34
C TYR A 258 4.24 10.18 5.51
N GLN A 259 5.28 10.56 4.74
CA GLN A 259 5.23 11.74 3.87
C GLN A 259 4.17 11.64 2.78
N PHE A 260 3.93 10.45 2.23
CA PHE A 260 2.85 10.26 1.26
C PHE A 260 1.50 10.70 1.83
N TRP A 261 1.15 10.23 3.02
CA TRP A 261 -0.13 10.57 3.67
C TRP A 261 -0.17 12.03 4.15
N LEU A 262 0.97 12.52 4.64
CA LEU A 262 1.07 13.90 5.08
C LEU A 262 0.87 14.90 3.93
N ASN A 263 1.20 14.54 2.69
CA ASN A 263 1.18 15.43 1.52
C ASN A 263 -0.07 15.30 0.64
N VAL A 264 -1.07 14.50 1.01
CA VAL A 264 -2.33 14.44 0.28
C VAL A 264 -3.09 15.79 0.36
N SER A 265 -3.93 16.08 -0.63
CA SER A 265 -4.78 17.27 -0.63
C SER A 265 -5.84 17.22 0.47
N ASP A 266 -6.47 18.35 0.79
CA ASP A 266 -7.50 18.40 1.83
C ASP A 266 -8.70 17.51 1.48
N VAL A 267 -9.13 17.52 0.22
CA VAL A 267 -10.22 16.66 -0.28
C VAL A 267 -9.85 15.17 -0.16
N GLU A 268 -8.62 14.81 -0.47
CA GLU A 268 -8.12 13.44 -0.32
C GLU A 268 -8.01 13.03 1.15
N ALA A 269 -7.53 13.93 2.02
CA ALA A 269 -7.40 13.67 3.45
C ALA A 269 -8.75 13.37 4.10
N GLU A 270 -9.80 14.13 3.76
CA GLU A 270 -11.16 13.89 4.25
C GLU A 270 -11.71 12.52 3.80
N LYS A 271 -11.44 12.14 2.55
CA LYS A 271 -11.82 10.82 2.03
C LYS A 271 -11.02 9.70 2.67
N TYR A 272 -9.71 9.86 2.74
CA TYR A 272 -8.81 8.76 3.14
C TYR A 272 -8.82 8.50 4.63
N ILE A 273 -9.06 9.50 5.49
CA ILE A 273 -9.18 9.27 6.93
C ILE A 273 -10.38 8.38 7.27
N LYS A 274 -11.47 8.48 6.50
CA LYS A 274 -12.64 7.59 6.62
C LYS A 274 -12.32 6.14 6.22
N ILE A 275 -11.50 5.96 5.17
CA ILE A 275 -11.23 4.64 4.57
C ILE A 275 -10.12 3.90 5.30
N PHE A 276 -9.02 4.59 5.64
CA PHE A 276 -7.76 3.96 6.04
C PHE A 276 -7.48 4.02 7.54
N THR A 277 -8.45 4.43 8.36
CA THR A 277 -8.28 4.48 9.82
C THR A 277 -9.37 3.71 10.55
N ASP A 278 -9.09 3.37 11.82
CA ASP A 278 -10.04 2.75 12.74
C ASP A 278 -10.86 3.78 13.52
N LEU A 279 -10.67 5.06 13.28
CA LEU A 279 -11.37 6.13 13.97
C LEU A 279 -12.88 6.02 13.74
N ASP A 280 -13.65 6.32 14.77
CA ASP A 280 -15.10 6.36 14.66
C ASP A 280 -15.58 7.63 13.96
N LYS A 281 -16.87 7.62 13.60
CA LYS A 281 -17.49 8.70 12.84
C LYS A 281 -17.42 10.04 13.58
N GLU A 282 -17.68 10.06 14.87
CA GLU A 282 -17.71 11.28 15.69
C GLU A 282 -16.33 11.93 15.76
N THR A 283 -15.29 11.12 15.98
CA THR A 283 -13.90 11.59 15.96
C THR A 283 -13.51 12.17 14.60
N ILE A 284 -13.88 11.49 13.50
CA ILE A 284 -13.57 11.95 12.14
C ILE A 284 -14.33 13.25 11.82
N ASP A 285 -15.63 13.34 12.15
CA ASP A 285 -16.44 14.54 11.90
C ASP A 285 -15.88 15.75 12.68
N THR A 286 -15.41 15.55 13.92
CA THR A 286 -14.72 16.58 14.71
C THR A 286 -13.42 17.03 14.05
N LEU A 287 -12.57 16.10 13.62
CA LEU A 287 -11.31 16.41 12.95
C LEU A 287 -11.52 17.17 11.62
N ILE A 288 -12.56 16.82 10.87
CA ILE A 288 -12.93 17.52 9.63
C ILE A 288 -13.40 18.95 9.95
N ALA A 289 -14.22 19.15 10.98
CA ALA A 289 -14.67 20.46 11.39
C ALA A 289 -13.50 21.37 11.81
N GLU A 290 -12.59 20.85 12.67
CA GLU A 290 -11.39 21.59 13.08
C GLU A 290 -10.45 21.90 11.90
N HIS A 291 -10.30 20.97 10.96
CA HIS A 291 -9.48 21.16 9.77
C HIS A 291 -10.02 22.29 8.89
N ASN A 292 -11.34 22.37 8.72
CA ASN A 292 -12.00 23.38 7.91
C ASN A 292 -11.91 24.80 8.49
N GLU A 293 -11.69 24.94 9.82
CA GLU A 293 -11.44 26.26 10.43
C GLU A 293 -10.07 26.83 10.03
N ASP A 294 -9.03 25.98 9.92
CA ASP A 294 -7.68 26.39 9.51
C ASP A 294 -6.97 25.24 8.75
N PRO A 295 -7.23 25.06 7.44
CA PRO A 295 -6.60 24.02 6.63
C PRO A 295 -5.07 24.11 6.59
N GLY A 296 -4.52 25.33 6.78
CA GLY A 296 -3.06 25.53 6.81
C GLY A 296 -2.34 24.77 7.92
N ARG A 297 -3.01 24.43 9.01
CA ARG A 297 -2.46 23.60 10.10
C ARG A 297 -2.30 22.13 9.71
N ARG A 298 -2.99 21.66 8.65
CA ARG A 298 -2.95 20.29 8.11
C ARG A 298 -3.21 19.20 9.17
N ILE A 299 -4.13 19.48 10.10
CA ILE A 299 -4.41 18.55 11.21
C ILE A 299 -4.96 17.21 10.72
N LEU A 300 -5.79 17.25 9.68
CA LEU A 300 -6.41 16.05 9.11
C LEU A 300 -5.36 15.14 8.45
N GLN A 301 -4.44 15.72 7.64
CA GLN A 301 -3.33 14.97 7.03
C GLN A 301 -2.37 14.40 8.08
N LYS A 302 -2.06 15.18 9.12
CA LYS A 302 -1.21 14.71 10.22
C LYS A 302 -1.82 13.51 10.91
N ARG A 303 -3.11 13.62 11.31
CA ARG A 303 -3.80 12.50 11.97
C ARG A 303 -3.89 11.28 11.06
N LEU A 304 -4.23 11.45 9.79
CA LEU A 304 -4.25 10.37 8.80
C LEU A 304 -2.89 9.68 8.70
N ALA A 305 -1.81 10.45 8.54
CA ALA A 305 -0.46 9.92 8.43
C ALA A 305 -0.01 9.18 9.71
N GLU A 306 -0.37 9.68 10.89
CA GLU A 306 -0.09 9.03 12.18
C GLU A 306 -0.81 7.69 12.31
N GLU A 307 -2.12 7.65 12.06
CA GLU A 307 -2.93 6.43 12.18
C GLU A 307 -2.45 5.35 11.21
N VAL A 308 -2.28 5.71 9.92
CA VAL A 308 -1.95 4.71 8.90
C VAL A 308 -0.50 4.24 9.03
N THR A 309 0.45 5.12 9.36
CA THR A 309 1.85 4.73 9.57
C THR A 309 1.98 3.81 10.79
N THR A 310 1.30 4.12 11.90
CA THR A 310 1.28 3.25 13.08
C THR A 310 0.70 1.87 12.78
N MET A 311 -0.39 1.82 12.01
CA MET A 311 -1.08 0.57 11.65
C MET A 311 -0.23 -0.32 10.73
N VAL A 312 0.41 0.27 9.72
CA VAL A 312 1.17 -0.47 8.69
C VAL A 312 2.57 -0.84 9.17
N HIS A 313 3.23 0.06 9.86
CA HIS A 313 4.60 -0.13 10.35
C HIS A 313 4.61 -0.34 11.86
N SER A 314 4.87 0.69 12.65
CA SER A 314 4.81 0.65 14.11
C SER A 314 4.73 2.07 14.69
N ARG A 315 4.54 2.18 16.00
CA ARG A 315 4.60 3.45 16.72
C ARG A 315 6.01 4.03 16.71
N GLU A 316 7.02 3.19 16.87
CA GLU A 316 8.42 3.56 16.82
C GLU A 316 8.81 4.10 15.43
N ASP A 317 8.36 3.44 14.37
CA ASP A 317 8.58 3.91 13.00
C ASP A 317 7.90 5.26 12.72
N LEU A 318 6.71 5.49 13.29
CA LEU A 318 6.05 6.80 13.21
C LEU A 318 6.89 7.89 13.90
N GLU A 319 7.39 7.65 15.11
CA GLU A 319 8.21 8.61 15.85
C GLU A 319 9.49 8.97 15.08
N ILE A 320 10.15 7.96 14.50
CA ILE A 320 11.30 8.16 13.61
C ILE A 320 10.91 9.00 12.38
N ALA A 321 9.79 8.72 11.74
CA ALA A 321 9.33 9.45 10.55
C ALA A 321 8.98 10.91 10.87
N GLN A 322 8.38 11.17 12.04
CA GLN A 322 8.07 12.53 12.51
C GLN A 322 9.35 13.30 12.84
N GLU A 323 10.32 12.67 13.52
CA GLU A 323 11.63 13.25 13.82
C GLU A 323 12.38 13.58 12.52
N ALA A 324 12.39 12.65 11.56
CA ALA A 324 12.96 12.83 10.23
C ALA A 324 12.32 14.02 9.48
N SER A 325 11.00 14.14 9.52
CA SER A 325 10.29 15.28 8.91
C SER A 325 10.74 16.62 9.46
N SER A 326 11.05 16.67 10.74
CA SER A 326 11.48 17.92 11.42
C SER A 326 12.85 18.42 10.95
N ILE A 327 13.69 17.53 10.42
CA ILE A 327 15.08 17.85 10.01
C ILE A 327 15.10 18.84 8.86
N LEU A 328 14.27 18.63 7.83
CA LEU A 328 14.20 19.52 6.68
C LEU A 328 13.72 20.92 7.05
N PHE A 329 12.98 21.07 8.15
CA PHE A 329 12.53 22.36 8.69
C PHE A 329 13.50 22.99 9.69
N GLY A 330 14.73 22.48 9.79
CA GLY A 330 15.81 23.09 10.57
C GLY A 330 15.84 22.75 12.06
N LYS A 331 14.98 21.83 12.52
CA LYS A 331 14.88 21.40 13.93
C LYS A 331 15.75 20.20 14.29
N GLY A 332 16.37 19.53 13.31
CA GLY A 332 17.20 18.34 13.54
C GLY A 332 18.59 18.69 14.10
N THR A 333 19.15 17.78 14.88
CA THR A 333 20.51 17.82 15.42
C THR A 333 21.36 16.69 14.82
N LYS A 334 22.67 16.69 15.11
CA LYS A 334 23.58 15.61 14.71
C LYS A 334 23.14 14.27 15.34
N GLU A 335 22.74 14.28 16.59
CA GLU A 335 22.25 13.09 17.31
C GLU A 335 20.97 12.53 16.65
N THR A 336 20.11 13.41 16.15
CA THR A 336 18.93 12.99 15.42
C THR A 336 19.30 12.25 14.12
N LEU A 337 20.28 12.77 13.37
CA LEU A 337 20.74 12.13 12.13
C LEU A 337 21.37 10.75 12.37
N GLN A 338 22.04 10.56 13.51
CA GLN A 338 22.68 9.29 13.89
C GLN A 338 21.69 8.17 14.27
N LYS A 339 20.41 8.50 14.52
CA LYS A 339 19.38 7.50 14.82
C LYS A 339 18.80 6.84 13.58
N PHE A 340 19.01 7.42 12.39
CA PHE A 340 18.42 6.91 11.15
C PHE A 340 19.29 5.84 10.54
N ASP A 341 18.64 4.79 10.02
CA ASP A 341 19.28 3.85 9.12
C ASP A 341 19.57 4.52 7.74
N GLU A 342 20.42 3.89 6.97
CA GLU A 342 20.82 4.35 5.64
C GLU A 342 19.61 4.63 4.73
N ALA A 343 18.62 3.73 4.72
CA ALA A 343 17.44 3.84 3.87
C ALA A 343 16.59 5.08 4.24
N THR A 344 16.39 5.33 5.51
CA THR A 344 15.69 6.53 6.01
C THR A 344 16.47 7.79 5.68
N LEU A 345 17.79 7.82 5.92
CA LEU A 345 18.65 8.98 5.61
C LEU A 345 18.59 9.35 4.12
N LEU A 346 18.74 8.35 3.23
CA LEU A 346 18.66 8.55 1.78
C LEU A 346 17.27 9.02 1.35
N SER A 347 16.22 8.52 1.97
CA SER A 347 14.83 8.93 1.68
C SER A 347 14.53 10.37 2.13
N ILE A 348 15.07 10.83 3.26
CA ILE A 348 14.93 12.22 3.72
C ILE A 348 15.56 13.19 2.72
N PHE A 349 16.72 12.81 2.18
CA PHE A 349 17.51 13.65 1.28
C PHE A 349 17.37 13.23 -0.20
N GLU A 350 16.29 12.53 -0.56
CA GLU A 350 15.95 12.23 -1.94
C GLU A 350 15.86 13.54 -2.77
N GLY A 351 16.51 13.56 -3.92
CA GLY A 351 16.52 14.74 -4.82
C GLY A 351 17.50 15.85 -4.45
N VAL A 352 18.22 15.77 -3.31
CA VAL A 352 19.35 16.70 -3.08
C VAL A 352 20.60 16.26 -3.86
N PRO A 353 21.50 17.20 -4.24
CA PRO A 353 22.76 16.85 -4.86
C PRO A 353 23.58 15.88 -4.02
N HIS A 354 24.04 14.81 -4.65
CA HIS A 354 24.75 13.71 -4.01
C HIS A 354 26.14 13.57 -4.59
N PHE A 355 27.15 13.47 -3.73
CA PHE A 355 28.55 13.37 -4.12
C PHE A 355 29.20 12.13 -3.50
N THR A 356 30.34 11.72 -4.06
CA THR A 356 31.16 10.64 -3.50
C THR A 356 32.54 11.20 -3.16
N LEU A 357 33.05 10.87 -1.97
CA LEU A 357 34.36 11.26 -1.48
C LEU A 357 35.18 10.00 -1.16
N ASP A 358 36.44 9.98 -1.56
CA ASP A 358 37.35 8.90 -1.16
C ASP A 358 37.68 9.01 0.34
N LYS A 359 37.63 7.88 1.06
CA LYS A 359 37.92 7.82 2.50
C LYS A 359 39.33 8.36 2.86
N GLY A 360 40.29 8.25 1.95
CA GLY A 360 41.62 8.81 2.13
C GLY A 360 41.67 10.35 2.17
N GLN A 361 40.58 11.01 1.80
CA GLN A 361 40.46 12.48 1.90
C GLN A 361 39.95 12.95 3.26
N LEU A 362 39.49 12.02 4.11
CA LEU A 362 39.24 12.37 5.54
C LEU A 362 40.54 12.78 6.22
N GLY A 363 40.44 13.66 7.18
CA GLY A 363 41.61 14.29 7.84
C GLY A 363 42.06 15.61 7.22
N GLN A 364 41.38 16.03 6.10
CA GLN A 364 41.62 17.33 5.49
C GLN A 364 40.70 18.43 6.05
N PRO A 365 41.08 19.73 5.90
CA PRO A 365 40.19 20.84 6.22
C PRO A 365 38.89 20.81 5.44
N ALA A 366 37.76 21.17 6.06
CA ALA A 366 36.45 21.22 5.44
C ALA A 366 36.43 22.05 4.14
N VAL A 367 37.19 23.16 4.10
CA VAL A 367 37.29 24.01 2.91
C VAL A 367 37.91 23.27 1.73
N ASP A 368 38.84 22.35 1.95
CA ASP A 368 39.51 21.61 0.91
C ASP A 368 38.55 20.49 0.36
N ILE A 369 37.87 19.79 1.26
CA ILE A 369 36.91 18.74 0.91
C ILE A 369 35.71 19.32 0.15
N PHE A 370 35.08 20.39 0.64
CA PHE A 370 33.81 20.87 0.06
C PHE A 370 33.99 21.74 -1.18
N THR A 371 35.25 22.03 -1.56
CA THR A 371 35.60 22.75 -2.80
C THR A 371 36.41 21.93 -3.80
N CYS A 372 36.73 20.66 -3.49
CA CYS A 372 37.42 19.77 -4.43
C CYS A 372 36.53 19.46 -5.65
N ASP A 373 37.13 18.97 -6.75
CA ASP A 373 36.42 18.76 -8.01
C ASP A 373 35.36 17.66 -7.90
N GLU A 374 35.55 16.67 -7.01
CA GLU A 374 34.64 15.55 -6.80
C GLU A 374 33.36 15.95 -6.06
N VAL A 375 33.46 16.93 -5.13
CA VAL A 375 32.34 17.35 -4.26
C VAL A 375 31.75 18.68 -4.69
N LYS A 376 32.57 19.69 -4.95
CA LYS A 376 32.25 21.01 -5.52
C LYS A 376 30.93 21.67 -5.04
N ILE A 377 30.68 21.63 -3.74
CA ILE A 377 29.51 22.28 -3.10
C ILE A 377 29.67 23.80 -3.17
N PHE A 378 30.90 24.30 -3.09
CA PHE A 378 31.23 25.72 -3.19
C PHE A 378 32.14 25.96 -4.40
N GLY A 379 31.88 27.05 -5.10
CA GLY A 379 32.63 27.40 -6.32
C GLY A 379 34.08 27.80 -6.06
N SER A 380 34.43 28.21 -4.83
CA SER A 380 35.79 28.53 -4.44
C SER A 380 35.98 28.50 -2.93
N LYS A 381 37.24 28.31 -2.49
CA LYS A 381 37.65 28.42 -1.07
C LYS A 381 37.29 29.78 -0.46
N GLY A 382 37.41 30.86 -1.24
CA GLY A 382 37.04 32.22 -0.80
C GLY A 382 35.54 32.38 -0.55
N GLU A 383 34.72 31.80 -1.38
CA GLU A 383 33.25 31.79 -1.22
C GLU A 383 32.87 31.05 0.08
N MET A 384 33.40 29.83 0.27
CA MET A 384 33.11 29.05 1.46
C MET A 384 33.55 29.77 2.74
N ARG A 385 34.75 30.37 2.76
CA ARG A 385 35.25 31.14 3.94
C ARG A 385 34.30 32.26 4.33
N LYS A 386 33.81 33.05 3.37
CA LYS A 386 32.84 34.11 3.62
C LYS A 386 31.53 33.59 4.22
N LEU A 387 31.02 32.47 3.67
CA LEU A 387 29.78 31.85 4.13
C LEU A 387 29.93 31.25 5.55
N VAL A 388 31.08 30.61 5.86
CA VAL A 388 31.37 30.10 7.22
C VAL A 388 31.45 31.24 8.23
N GLN A 389 32.13 32.33 7.90
CA GLN A 389 32.21 33.54 8.76
C GLN A 389 30.84 34.15 9.03
N GLY A 390 29.91 34.10 8.04
CA GLY A 390 28.53 34.53 8.19
C GLY A 390 27.62 33.50 8.85
N GLY A 391 28.12 32.35 9.30
CA GLY A 391 27.35 31.27 9.91
C GLY A 391 26.41 30.56 8.92
N GLY A 392 26.71 30.63 7.61
CA GLY A 392 25.90 30.11 6.53
C GLY A 392 26.25 28.67 6.11
N VAL A 393 27.15 27.98 6.81
CA VAL A 393 27.54 26.59 6.52
C VAL A 393 27.36 25.72 7.75
N SER A 394 26.74 24.56 7.60
CA SER A 394 26.67 23.55 8.65
C SER A 394 27.13 22.19 8.12
N LEU A 395 27.77 21.41 8.98
CA LEU A 395 28.10 20.01 8.78
C LEU A 395 27.26 19.18 9.76
N ASN A 396 26.51 18.22 9.27
CA ASN A 396 25.63 17.37 10.08
C ASN A 396 24.71 18.16 11.03
N LYS A 397 24.12 19.26 10.54
CA LYS A 397 23.28 20.21 11.30
C LYS A 397 24.00 21.10 12.32
N GLU A 398 25.26 20.88 12.61
CA GLU A 398 26.06 21.75 13.43
C GLU A 398 26.71 22.86 12.60
N LYS A 399 26.66 24.10 13.08
CA LYS A 399 27.34 25.21 12.41
C LYS A 399 28.82 24.96 12.33
N LEU A 400 29.40 25.09 11.14
CA LEU A 400 30.83 25.02 10.95
C LEU A 400 31.48 26.27 11.52
N ALA A 401 32.15 26.13 12.65
CA ALA A 401 32.73 27.26 13.36
C ALA A 401 33.94 27.88 12.64
N ALA A 402 34.71 27.03 11.92
CA ALA A 402 35.91 27.46 11.19
C ALA A 402 35.97 26.70 9.84
N PHE A 403 36.41 27.38 8.76
CA PHE A 403 36.52 26.80 7.43
C PHE A 403 37.66 25.75 7.31
N ASP A 404 38.64 25.84 8.17
CA ASP A 404 39.80 24.96 8.30
C ASP A 404 39.60 23.83 9.33
N ARG A 405 38.38 23.68 9.90
CA ARG A 405 38.06 22.54 10.73
C ARG A 405 38.30 21.23 9.95
N VAL A 406 39.06 20.33 10.57
CA VAL A 406 39.36 19.02 9.98
C VAL A 406 38.11 18.13 10.04
N VAL A 407 37.76 17.51 8.92
CA VAL A 407 36.67 16.54 8.84
C VAL A 407 37.24 15.14 9.05
N THR A 408 36.75 14.45 10.05
CA THR A 408 37.27 13.13 10.45
C THR A 408 36.22 12.03 10.32
N ALA A 409 36.60 10.78 10.57
CA ALA A 409 35.66 9.65 10.60
C ALA A 409 34.55 9.82 11.67
N ASP A 410 34.79 10.57 12.73
CA ASP A 410 33.81 10.86 13.80
C ASP A 410 32.67 11.80 13.32
N ASP A 411 32.88 12.47 12.19
CA ASP A 411 31.84 13.28 11.56
C ASP A 411 30.87 12.46 10.71
N LEU A 412 31.20 11.21 10.42
CA LEU A 412 30.36 10.39 9.55
C LEU A 412 29.05 10.00 10.25
N ILE A 413 27.95 10.17 9.55
CA ILE A 413 26.63 9.60 9.90
C ILE A 413 26.66 8.16 9.40
N ASP A 414 26.30 7.21 10.25
CA ASP A 414 26.33 5.76 9.97
C ASP A 414 27.69 5.30 9.37
N GLY A 415 28.79 5.91 9.81
CA GLY A 415 30.15 5.61 9.33
C GLY A 415 30.39 5.87 7.84
N LYS A 416 29.48 6.54 7.13
CA LYS A 416 29.48 6.59 5.67
C LYS A 416 29.06 7.93 5.07
N TYR A 417 28.25 8.73 5.74
CA TYR A 417 27.66 9.93 5.15
C TYR A 417 28.08 11.22 5.85
N LEU A 418 28.19 12.31 5.07
CA LEU A 418 28.30 13.68 5.57
C LEU A 418 27.14 14.50 4.98
N LEU A 419 26.43 15.24 5.82
CA LEU A 419 25.39 16.17 5.41
C LEU A 419 25.92 17.60 5.49
N VAL A 420 26.07 18.25 4.34
CA VAL A 420 26.49 19.65 4.26
C VAL A 420 25.27 20.53 3.96
N GLN A 421 25.12 21.61 4.73
CA GLN A 421 24.06 22.59 4.49
C GLN A 421 24.68 23.93 4.13
N ARG A 422 24.25 24.51 3.00
CA ARG A 422 24.63 25.85 2.51
C ARG A 422 23.42 26.79 2.60
N GLY A 423 23.51 27.78 3.49
CA GLY A 423 22.39 28.65 3.80
C GLY A 423 21.28 27.90 4.56
N LYS A 424 20.01 28.37 4.40
CA LYS A 424 18.88 27.81 5.18
C LYS A 424 18.23 26.58 4.56
N LYS A 425 18.35 26.39 3.23
CA LYS A 425 17.51 25.42 2.49
C LYS A 425 18.27 24.43 1.60
N ASN A 426 19.54 24.69 1.31
CA ASN A 426 20.29 23.86 0.35
C ASN A 426 21.10 22.80 1.11
N TYR A 427 20.70 21.55 0.92
CA TYR A 427 21.39 20.37 1.46
C TYR A 427 22.18 19.65 0.39
N TYR A 428 23.25 19.01 0.80
CA TYR A 428 24.14 18.21 -0.02
C TYR A 428 24.55 16.98 0.78
N LEU A 429 24.39 15.79 0.18
CA LEU A 429 24.78 14.55 0.82
C LEU A 429 26.06 14.02 0.18
N ILE A 430 27.04 13.65 0.98
CA ILE A 430 28.31 13.08 0.52
C ILE A 430 28.40 11.65 1.07
N THR A 431 28.58 10.68 0.17
CA THR A 431 28.92 9.30 0.53
C THR A 431 30.45 9.18 0.57
N VAL A 432 31.00 8.70 1.67
CA VAL A 432 32.42 8.39 1.83
C VAL A 432 32.65 6.91 1.58
N LYS A 433 33.51 6.59 0.61
CA LYS A 433 33.83 5.21 0.15
C LYS A 433 35.30 4.86 0.40
#